data_431b1e4635cf5ca3f013488b597b2b88
#
_entry.id   431b1e4635cf5ca3f013488b597b2b88
#
_cell.length_a   1.000
_cell.length_b   1.000
_cell.length_c   1.000
_cell.angle_alpha   90.00
_cell.angle_beta   90.00
_cell.angle_gamma   90.00
#
_symmetry.space_group_name_H-M   'P 1'
#
loop_
_entity.id
_entity.type
_entity.pdbx_description
1 polymer ?
#
loop_
_entity_poly.entity_id
_entity_poly.type
_entity_poly.pdbx_seq_one_letter_code
_entity_poly.pdbx_strand_id
1 'polypeptide(L)'
;DLGYYDRARKFQDIPSMVVAGAITSVAYPILSSLNNDPAKQLAFFRKIVRVISFLIFPIMLGLIGIIDNLTTVVLTDKWTDMIPYFQILCIAAVFLPFQSFCLTTLNAIGKSNLNFILELGRNLLTVVLFIFFSTTIKEMLWGFSIAMFISYAVNMIVVGKQLGYSTIQHLKDIL
;
A
#
# COMPACT_ATOMS: atom_id res chain seq x y z
N ASP A 1 -4.73 -0.74 25.05
CA ASP A 1 -4.03 -1.12 23.80
C ASP A 1 -4.87 -0.91 22.54
N LEU A 2 -6.15 -1.34 22.50
CA LEU A 2 -7.00 -1.21 21.32
C LEU A 2 -7.23 0.27 20.92
N GLY A 3 -7.40 1.16 21.89
CA GLY A 3 -7.57 2.60 21.64
C GLY A 3 -6.33 3.26 21.05
N TYR A 4 -5.12 2.83 21.44
CA TYR A 4 -3.86 3.30 20.86
C TYR A 4 -3.71 2.85 19.41
N TYR A 5 -4.07 1.61 19.11
CA TYR A 5 -4.10 1.07 17.75
C TYR A 5 -5.08 1.84 16.85
N ASP A 6 -6.32 2.07 17.31
CA ASP A 6 -7.34 2.79 16.54
C ASP A 6 -6.90 4.21 16.20
N ARG A 7 -6.26 4.90 17.16
CA ARG A 7 -5.77 6.26 16.95
C ARG A 7 -4.61 6.26 15.96
N ALA A 8 -3.62 5.36 16.14
CA ALA A 8 -2.49 5.19 15.25
C ALA A 8 -2.95 4.93 13.80
N ARG A 9 -3.92 4.03 13.63
CA ARG A 9 -4.47 3.68 12.32
C ARG A 9 -5.14 4.87 11.63
N LYS A 10 -5.97 5.63 12.33
CA LYS A 10 -6.65 6.81 11.76
C LYS A 10 -5.67 7.85 11.22
N PHE A 11 -4.58 8.12 11.96
CA PHE A 11 -3.57 9.08 11.50
C PHE A 11 -2.80 8.58 10.28
N GLN A 12 -2.45 7.29 10.23
CA GLN A 12 -1.73 6.69 9.11
C GLN A 12 -2.62 6.52 7.87
N ASP A 13 -3.92 6.22 8.03
CA ASP A 13 -4.84 5.97 6.91
C ASP A 13 -5.06 7.23 6.05
N ILE A 14 -5.08 8.43 6.65
CA ILE A 14 -5.35 9.67 5.93
C ILE A 14 -4.41 9.86 4.73
N PRO A 15 -3.07 9.94 4.89
CA PRO A 15 -2.20 10.20 3.75
C PRO A 15 -2.17 9.05 2.73
N SER A 16 -2.21 7.79 3.19
CA SER A 16 -2.20 6.64 2.29
C SER A 16 -3.46 6.54 1.43
N MET A 17 -4.63 6.79 2.02
CA MET A 17 -5.91 6.78 1.29
C MET A 17 -6.04 7.96 0.32
N VAL A 18 -5.57 9.14 0.70
CA VAL A 18 -5.58 10.32 -0.18
C VAL A 18 -4.70 10.06 -1.42
N VAL A 19 -3.48 9.56 -1.22
CA VAL A 19 -2.59 9.23 -2.33
C VAL A 19 -3.19 8.12 -3.21
N ALA A 20 -3.68 7.04 -2.61
CA ALA A 20 -4.29 5.94 -3.36
C ALA A 20 -5.51 6.40 -4.14
N GLY A 21 -6.42 7.15 -3.53
CA GLY A 21 -7.65 7.65 -4.15
C GLY A 21 -7.38 8.61 -5.30
N ALA A 22 -6.48 9.58 -5.11
CA ALA A 22 -6.09 10.53 -6.16
C ALA A 22 -5.49 9.82 -7.39
N ILE A 23 -4.64 8.82 -7.16
CA ILE A 23 -4.01 8.07 -8.25
C ILE A 23 -5.02 7.18 -8.98
N THR A 24 -5.84 6.42 -8.26
CA THR A 24 -6.78 5.48 -8.87
C THR A 24 -7.87 6.18 -9.68
N SER A 25 -8.35 7.35 -9.23
CA SER A 25 -9.35 8.14 -9.94
C SER A 25 -8.87 8.63 -11.31
N VAL A 26 -7.58 8.97 -11.43
CA VAL A 26 -6.97 9.41 -12.69
C VAL A 26 -6.49 8.23 -13.53
N ALA A 27 -5.94 7.20 -12.88
CA ALA A 27 -5.31 6.08 -13.57
C ALA A 27 -6.32 5.19 -14.30
N TYR A 28 -7.48 4.92 -13.73
CA TYR A 28 -8.47 4.02 -14.31
C TYR A 28 -8.93 4.45 -15.72
N PRO A 29 -9.44 5.69 -15.93
CA PRO A 29 -9.89 6.10 -17.26
C PRO A 29 -8.76 6.16 -18.29
N ILE A 30 -7.55 6.57 -17.87
CA ILE A 30 -6.40 6.64 -18.79
C ILE A 30 -5.96 5.24 -19.20
N LEU A 31 -5.80 4.30 -18.26
CA LEU A 31 -5.43 2.93 -18.57
C LEU A 31 -6.47 2.24 -19.47
N SER A 32 -7.76 2.47 -19.23
CA SER A 32 -8.84 1.94 -20.07
C SER A 32 -8.78 2.50 -21.50
N SER A 33 -8.48 3.78 -21.66
CA SER A 33 -8.35 4.40 -23.01
C SER A 33 -7.13 3.90 -23.79
N LEU A 34 -6.12 3.37 -23.09
CA LEU A 34 -4.88 2.83 -23.67
C LEU A 34 -4.92 1.33 -23.96
N ASN A 35 -6.05 0.65 -23.81
CA ASN A 35 -6.16 -0.80 -24.01
C ASN A 35 -5.71 -1.28 -25.39
N ASN A 36 -5.78 -0.43 -26.42
CA ASN A 36 -5.34 -0.74 -27.78
C ASN A 36 -3.85 -0.42 -28.03
N ASP A 37 -3.12 0.11 -27.05
CA ASP A 37 -1.69 0.48 -27.17
C ASP A 37 -0.91 -0.02 -25.95
N PRO A 38 -0.50 -1.28 -25.91
CA PRO A 38 0.21 -1.87 -24.77
C PRO A 38 1.49 -1.15 -24.39
N ALA A 39 2.19 -0.53 -25.38
CA ALA A 39 3.42 0.17 -25.12
C ALA A 39 3.19 1.46 -24.32
N LYS A 40 2.16 2.23 -24.69
CA LYS A 40 1.77 3.42 -23.94
C LYS A 40 1.18 3.08 -22.58
N GLN A 41 0.42 1.99 -22.50
CA GLN A 41 -0.14 1.51 -21.24
C GLN A 41 0.97 1.16 -20.24
N LEU A 42 1.99 0.43 -20.67
CA LEU A 42 3.17 0.13 -19.86
C LEU A 42 3.95 1.40 -19.46
N ALA A 43 4.17 2.32 -20.40
CA ALA A 43 4.87 3.57 -20.12
C ALA A 43 4.11 4.42 -19.07
N PHE A 44 2.78 4.49 -19.18
CA PHE A 44 1.93 5.16 -18.20
C PHE A 44 1.99 4.47 -16.83
N PHE A 45 1.88 3.13 -16.79
CA PHE A 45 1.99 2.35 -15.56
C PHE A 45 3.29 2.65 -14.81
N ARG A 46 4.43 2.60 -15.51
CA ARG A 46 5.75 2.91 -14.95
C ARG A 46 5.84 4.35 -14.41
N LYS A 47 5.26 5.31 -15.15
CA LYS A 47 5.21 6.71 -14.70
C LYS A 47 4.47 6.84 -13.37
N ILE A 48 3.31 6.20 -13.24
CA ILE A 48 2.51 6.25 -12.00
C ILE A 48 3.23 5.55 -10.85
N VAL A 49 3.88 4.41 -11.07
CA VAL A 49 4.70 3.74 -10.03
C VAL A 49 5.73 4.70 -9.46
N ARG A 50 6.46 5.45 -10.30
CA ARG A 50 7.44 6.45 -9.84
C ARG A 50 6.78 7.60 -9.06
N VAL A 51 5.63 8.07 -9.50
CA VAL A 51 4.87 9.12 -8.80
C VAL A 51 4.43 8.63 -7.42
N ILE A 52 3.92 7.40 -7.32
CA ILE A 52 3.57 6.79 -6.03
C ILE A 52 4.79 6.74 -5.13
N SER A 53 5.92 6.21 -5.63
CA SER A 53 7.17 6.11 -4.87
C SER A 53 7.61 7.47 -4.35
N PHE A 54 7.68 8.46 -5.23
CA PHE A 54 8.10 9.82 -4.88
C PHE A 54 7.21 10.49 -3.83
N LEU A 55 5.92 10.18 -3.80
CA LEU A 55 4.99 10.75 -2.83
C LEU A 55 4.97 9.95 -1.52
N ILE A 56 4.78 8.63 -1.59
CA ILE A 56 4.49 7.83 -0.40
C ILE A 56 5.70 7.64 0.53
N PHE A 57 6.90 7.44 -0.04
CA PHE A 57 8.08 7.23 0.79
C PHE A 57 8.43 8.45 1.65
N PRO A 58 8.54 9.69 1.11
CA PRO A 58 8.81 10.85 1.95
C PRO A 58 7.70 11.13 2.97
N ILE A 59 6.43 10.93 2.60
CA ILE A 59 5.30 11.14 3.50
C ILE A 59 5.37 10.16 4.68
N MET A 60 5.50 8.86 4.42
CA MET A 60 5.49 7.86 5.48
C MET A 60 6.76 7.89 6.34
N LEU A 61 7.93 8.06 5.74
CA LEU A 61 9.18 8.20 6.49
C LEU A 61 9.21 9.50 7.29
N GLY A 62 8.69 10.59 6.73
CA GLY A 62 8.54 11.86 7.43
C GLY A 62 7.62 11.73 8.65
N LEU A 63 6.47 11.06 8.50
CA LEU A 63 5.53 10.79 9.59
C LEU A 63 6.17 9.93 10.70
N ILE A 64 6.93 8.89 10.33
CA ILE A 64 7.68 8.08 11.31
C ILE A 64 8.69 8.96 12.08
N GLY A 65 9.35 9.88 11.39
CA GLY A 65 10.37 10.73 12.02
C GLY A 65 9.81 11.83 12.94
N ILE A 66 8.58 12.29 12.70
CA ILE A 66 7.98 13.39 13.49
C ILE A 66 6.95 12.92 14.52
N ILE A 67 6.61 11.60 14.56
CA ILE A 67 5.49 11.12 15.36
C ILE A 67 5.63 11.41 16.86
N ASP A 68 6.85 11.35 17.41
CA ASP A 68 7.12 11.63 18.81
C ASP A 68 6.70 13.07 19.18
N ASN A 69 7.18 14.03 18.39
CA ASN A 69 6.85 15.45 18.58
C ASN A 69 5.37 15.72 18.27
N LEU A 70 4.82 15.10 17.23
CA LEU A 70 3.42 15.25 16.85
C LEU A 70 2.50 14.74 17.95
N THR A 71 2.83 13.62 18.57
CA THR A 71 2.05 13.03 19.67
C THR A 71 2.04 13.96 20.87
N THR A 72 3.20 14.49 21.28
CA THR A 72 3.31 15.39 22.44
C THR A 72 2.57 16.70 22.21
N VAL A 73 2.68 17.30 21.01
CA VAL A 73 2.09 18.63 20.71
C VAL A 73 0.58 18.53 20.42
N VAL A 74 0.15 17.51 19.67
CA VAL A 74 -1.25 17.42 19.17
C VAL A 74 -2.13 16.56 20.06
N LEU A 75 -1.59 15.47 20.65
CA LEU A 75 -2.39 14.45 21.34
C LEU A 75 -2.17 14.39 22.84
N THR A 76 -1.16 15.04 23.38
CA THR A 76 -0.68 14.94 24.76
C THR A 76 0.08 13.64 25.09
N ASP A 77 0.87 13.66 26.16
CA ASP A 77 1.74 12.54 26.58
C ASP A 77 1.00 11.22 26.86
N LYS A 78 -0.31 11.28 27.11
CA LYS A 78 -1.17 10.11 27.28
C LYS A 78 -1.14 9.14 26.09
N TRP A 79 -0.80 9.62 24.90
CA TRP A 79 -0.84 8.87 23.65
C TRP A 79 0.54 8.36 23.20
N THR A 80 1.58 8.54 24.00
CA THR A 80 2.94 8.10 23.68
C THR A 80 3.02 6.60 23.38
N ASP A 81 2.22 5.79 24.07
CA ASP A 81 2.16 4.32 23.84
C ASP A 81 1.62 3.92 22.44
N MET A 82 1.02 4.85 21.71
CA MET A 82 0.58 4.56 20.32
C MET A 82 1.72 4.60 19.29
N ILE A 83 2.85 5.26 19.63
CA ILE A 83 3.95 5.52 18.68
C ILE A 83 4.46 4.23 18.03
N PRO A 84 4.77 3.14 18.76
CA PRO A 84 5.23 1.91 18.14
C PRO A 84 4.20 1.30 17.17
N TYR A 85 2.91 1.39 17.49
CA TYR A 85 1.84 0.92 16.60
C TYR A 85 1.79 1.74 15.32
N PHE A 86 1.91 3.06 15.45
CA PHE A 86 1.90 3.98 14.32
C PHE A 86 3.09 3.73 13.36
N GLN A 87 4.29 3.55 13.91
CA GLN A 87 5.48 3.28 13.10
C GLN A 87 5.34 2.00 12.28
N ILE A 88 4.87 0.91 12.90
CA ILE A 88 4.63 -0.36 12.21
C ILE A 88 3.55 -0.20 11.11
N LEU A 89 2.46 0.52 11.42
CA LEU A 89 1.40 0.78 10.46
C LEU A 89 1.87 1.64 9.29
N CYS A 90 2.72 2.64 9.50
CA CYS A 90 3.31 3.43 8.43
C CYS A 90 4.14 2.58 7.46
N ILE A 91 4.89 1.60 7.97
CA ILE A 91 5.64 0.65 7.12
C ILE A 91 4.69 -0.17 6.24
N ALA A 92 3.60 -0.68 6.81
CA ALA A 92 2.58 -1.41 6.05
C ALA A 92 1.89 -0.52 5.01
N ALA A 93 1.61 0.72 5.37
CA ALA A 93 0.86 1.68 4.57
C ALA A 93 1.59 2.16 3.31
N VAL A 94 2.92 2.07 3.28
CA VAL A 94 3.71 2.34 2.06
C VAL A 94 3.19 1.52 0.88
N PHE A 95 2.76 0.27 1.12
CA PHE A 95 2.33 -0.64 0.05
C PHE A 95 0.89 -0.42 -0.42
N LEU A 96 0.04 0.29 0.34
CA LEU A 96 -1.39 0.47 0.03
C LEU A 96 -1.65 1.17 -1.32
N PRO A 97 -1.01 2.33 -1.65
CA PRO A 97 -1.24 2.97 -2.93
C PRO A 97 -0.78 2.13 -4.13
N PHE A 98 0.34 1.43 -3.99
CA PHE A 98 0.80 0.52 -5.03
C PHE A 98 -0.17 -0.63 -5.28
N GLN A 99 -0.68 -1.21 -4.20
CA GLN A 99 -1.65 -2.29 -4.24
C GLN A 99 -2.95 -1.84 -4.92
N SER A 100 -3.51 -0.70 -4.49
CA SER A 100 -4.71 -0.10 -5.10
C SER A 100 -4.50 0.19 -6.58
N PHE A 101 -3.33 0.70 -6.96
CA PHE A 101 -2.99 0.98 -8.36
C PHE A 101 -2.87 -0.31 -9.20
N CYS A 102 -2.26 -1.37 -8.66
CA CYS A 102 -2.20 -2.68 -9.34
C CYS A 102 -3.60 -3.23 -9.62
N LEU A 103 -4.49 -3.23 -8.61
CA LEU A 103 -5.85 -3.72 -8.74
C LEU A 103 -6.67 -2.87 -9.72
N THR A 104 -6.51 -1.54 -9.67
CA THR A 104 -7.12 -0.61 -10.63
C THR A 104 -6.64 -0.89 -12.06
N THR A 105 -5.36 -1.19 -12.24
CA THR A 105 -4.79 -1.55 -13.54
C THR A 105 -5.42 -2.83 -14.08
N LEU A 106 -5.55 -3.89 -13.26
CA LEU A 106 -6.20 -5.13 -13.67
C LEU A 106 -7.66 -4.92 -14.09
N ASN A 107 -8.39 -4.09 -13.37
CA ASN A 107 -9.77 -3.74 -13.74
C ASN A 107 -9.83 -2.96 -15.05
N ALA A 108 -8.92 -2.01 -15.26
CA ALA A 108 -8.86 -1.19 -16.47
C ALA A 108 -8.54 -2.00 -17.73
N ILE A 109 -7.71 -3.05 -17.61
CA ILE A 109 -7.40 -3.97 -18.73
C ILE A 109 -8.40 -5.14 -18.87
N GLY A 110 -9.52 -5.10 -18.13
CA GLY A 110 -10.58 -6.12 -18.21
C GLY A 110 -10.26 -7.44 -17.53
N LYS A 111 -9.27 -7.47 -16.62
CA LYS A 111 -8.86 -8.68 -15.86
C LYS A 111 -9.42 -8.70 -14.43
N SER A 112 -10.68 -8.33 -14.25
CA SER A 112 -11.34 -8.25 -12.94
C SER A 112 -11.34 -9.59 -12.18
N ASN A 113 -11.32 -10.72 -12.89
CA ASN A 113 -11.21 -12.05 -12.25
C ASN A 113 -9.88 -12.20 -11.49
N LEU A 114 -8.77 -11.69 -12.07
CA LEU A 114 -7.47 -11.71 -11.39
C LEU A 114 -7.47 -10.78 -10.18
N ASN A 115 -8.11 -9.62 -10.28
CA ASN A 115 -8.30 -8.71 -9.15
C ASN A 115 -8.99 -9.43 -7.99
N PHE A 116 -10.13 -10.08 -8.25
CA PHE A 116 -10.88 -10.82 -7.23
C PHE A 116 -10.03 -11.91 -6.55
N ILE A 117 -9.30 -12.72 -7.33
CA ILE A 117 -8.42 -13.77 -6.80
C ILE A 117 -7.32 -13.19 -5.92
N LEU A 118 -6.71 -12.08 -6.33
CA LEU A 118 -5.65 -11.41 -5.57
C LEU A 118 -6.18 -10.82 -4.26
N GLU A 119 -7.36 -10.20 -4.27
CA GLU A 119 -7.99 -9.69 -3.05
C GLU A 119 -8.36 -10.82 -2.08
N LEU A 120 -8.92 -11.91 -2.59
CA LEU A 120 -9.23 -13.09 -1.79
C LEU A 120 -7.95 -13.68 -1.17
N GLY A 121 -6.91 -13.85 -1.98
CA GLY A 121 -5.62 -14.35 -1.53
C GLY A 121 -4.98 -13.48 -0.45
N ARG A 122 -5.02 -12.15 -0.61
CA ARG A 122 -4.56 -11.20 0.40
C ARG A 122 -5.32 -11.35 1.72
N ASN A 123 -6.66 -11.42 1.65
CA ASN A 123 -7.49 -11.54 2.85
C ASN A 123 -7.22 -12.85 3.58
N LEU A 124 -7.11 -13.96 2.86
CA LEU A 124 -6.75 -15.26 3.43
C LEU A 124 -5.35 -15.24 4.08
N LEU A 125 -4.37 -14.67 3.37
CA LEU A 125 -3.01 -14.51 3.90
C LEU A 125 -3.00 -13.68 5.19
N THR A 126 -3.75 -12.59 5.22
CA THR A 126 -3.86 -11.73 6.42
C THR A 126 -4.46 -12.49 7.59
N VAL A 127 -5.51 -13.28 7.38
CA VAL A 127 -6.13 -14.10 8.43
C VAL A 127 -5.14 -15.15 8.95
N VAL A 128 -4.44 -15.86 8.06
CA VAL A 128 -3.45 -16.85 8.43
C VAL A 128 -2.34 -16.22 9.27
N LEU A 129 -1.79 -15.09 8.84
CA LEU A 129 -0.74 -14.42 9.59
C LEU A 129 -1.23 -13.84 10.92
N PHE A 130 -2.48 -13.38 11.00
CA PHE A 130 -3.06 -12.99 12.29
C PHE A 130 -3.15 -14.14 13.28
N ILE A 131 -3.47 -15.34 12.82
CA ILE A 131 -3.50 -16.54 13.68
C ILE A 131 -2.09 -16.88 14.18
N PHE A 132 -1.08 -16.81 13.31
CA PHE A 132 0.31 -17.08 13.68
C PHE A 132 0.91 -16.03 14.61
N PHE A 133 0.54 -14.76 14.45
CA PHE A 133 1.05 -13.62 15.22
C PHE A 133 0.02 -13.12 16.26
N SER A 134 -0.76 -14.03 16.87
CA SER A 134 -1.88 -13.66 17.75
C SER A 134 -1.50 -13.35 19.19
N THR A 135 -0.22 -13.39 19.57
CA THR A 135 0.21 -13.27 20.97
C THR A 135 0.07 -11.85 21.51
N THR A 136 0.47 -10.84 20.73
CA THR A 136 0.36 -9.42 21.11
C THR A 136 -0.11 -8.57 19.93
N ILE A 137 -0.73 -7.40 20.22
CA ILE A 137 -1.17 -6.47 19.17
C ILE A 137 0.00 -6.05 18.28
N LYS A 138 1.20 -5.84 18.86
CA LYS A 138 2.39 -5.49 18.08
C LYS A 138 2.77 -6.58 17.08
N GLU A 139 2.73 -7.84 17.52
CA GLU A 139 3.01 -8.98 16.64
C GLU A 139 1.96 -9.09 15.53
N MET A 140 0.68 -8.93 15.85
CA MET A 140 -0.39 -8.88 14.84
C MET A 140 -0.13 -7.79 13.77
N LEU A 141 0.36 -6.63 14.17
CA LEU A 141 0.70 -5.54 13.23
C LEU A 141 1.91 -5.88 12.35
N TRP A 142 2.91 -6.58 12.89
CA TRP A 142 3.99 -7.10 12.08
C TRP A 142 3.50 -8.17 11.09
N GLY A 143 2.63 -9.07 11.53
CA GLY A 143 1.96 -10.03 10.64
C GLY A 143 1.20 -9.33 9.51
N PHE A 144 0.45 -8.27 9.83
CA PHE A 144 -0.23 -7.43 8.85
C PHE A 144 0.74 -6.77 7.85
N SER A 145 1.86 -6.22 8.35
CA SER A 145 2.87 -5.58 7.49
C SER A 145 3.51 -6.59 6.53
N ILE A 146 3.80 -7.79 7.00
CA ILE A 146 4.31 -8.89 6.17
C ILE A 146 3.27 -9.30 5.12
N ALA A 147 1.98 -9.41 5.51
CA ALA A 147 0.90 -9.71 4.57
C ALA A 147 0.81 -8.66 3.46
N MET A 148 0.92 -7.38 3.80
CA MET A 148 0.88 -6.27 2.84
C MET A 148 2.05 -6.32 1.87
N PHE A 149 3.27 -6.57 2.36
CA PHE A 149 4.46 -6.71 1.52
C PHE A 149 4.34 -7.90 0.55
N ILE A 150 3.96 -9.09 1.05
CA ILE A 150 3.79 -10.28 0.21
C ILE A 150 2.71 -10.05 -0.85
N SER A 151 1.56 -9.51 -0.44
CA SER A 151 0.44 -9.21 -1.35
C SER A 151 0.84 -8.21 -2.43
N TYR A 152 1.60 -7.19 -2.06
CA TYR A 152 2.15 -6.22 -3.01
C TYR A 152 3.09 -6.90 -4.01
N ALA A 153 4.02 -7.73 -3.56
CA ALA A 153 4.94 -8.46 -4.44
C ALA A 153 4.20 -9.37 -5.43
N VAL A 154 3.18 -10.09 -4.95
CA VAL A 154 2.33 -10.95 -5.81
C VAL A 154 1.57 -10.10 -6.82
N ASN A 155 0.93 -9.01 -6.41
CA ASN A 155 0.19 -8.11 -7.29
C ASN A 155 1.08 -7.55 -8.40
N MET A 156 2.30 -7.12 -8.05
CA MET A 156 3.27 -6.60 -9.03
C MET A 156 3.73 -7.66 -10.03
N ILE A 157 3.95 -8.88 -9.59
CA ILE A 157 4.30 -9.99 -10.50
C ILE A 157 3.14 -10.28 -11.46
N VAL A 158 1.90 -10.32 -10.95
CA VAL A 158 0.72 -10.61 -11.79
C VAL A 158 0.48 -9.49 -12.80
N VAL A 159 0.47 -8.23 -12.37
CA VAL A 159 0.32 -7.07 -13.27
C VAL A 159 1.48 -6.98 -14.24
N GLY A 160 2.70 -7.23 -13.78
CA GLY A 160 3.89 -7.26 -14.61
C GLY A 160 3.78 -8.25 -15.76
N LYS A 161 3.27 -9.46 -15.51
CA LYS A 161 3.01 -10.47 -16.55
C LYS A 161 1.97 -10.00 -17.57
N GLN A 162 0.94 -9.27 -17.15
CA GLN A 162 -0.10 -8.76 -18.06
C GLN A 162 0.39 -7.61 -18.93
N LEU A 163 1.28 -6.76 -18.43
CA LEU A 163 1.79 -5.57 -19.14
C LEU A 163 3.16 -5.79 -19.80
N GLY A 164 3.77 -6.98 -19.66
CA GLY A 164 5.16 -7.21 -20.12
C GLY A 164 6.22 -6.45 -19.30
N TYR A 165 5.93 -6.17 -18.02
CA TYR A 165 6.78 -5.41 -17.12
C TYR A 165 7.62 -6.33 -16.24
N SER A 166 8.95 -6.24 -16.36
CA SER A 166 9.86 -7.07 -15.59
C SER A 166 10.01 -6.60 -14.14
N THR A 167 10.15 -7.53 -13.21
CA THR A 167 10.38 -7.23 -11.78
C THR A 167 11.66 -6.39 -11.56
N ILE A 168 12.69 -6.58 -12.39
CA ILE A 168 13.92 -5.78 -12.35
C ILE A 168 13.66 -4.32 -12.75
N GLN A 169 12.83 -4.11 -13.76
CA GLN A 169 12.42 -2.76 -14.18
C GLN A 169 11.61 -2.07 -13.08
N HIS A 170 10.77 -2.83 -12.39
CA HIS A 170 9.98 -2.31 -11.27
C HIS A 170 10.88 -1.81 -10.13
N LEU A 171 11.90 -2.59 -9.76
CA LEU A 171 12.85 -2.19 -8.72
C LEU A 171 13.58 -0.87 -9.08
N LYS A 172 13.93 -0.69 -10.37
CA LYS A 172 14.54 0.54 -10.87
C LYS A 172 13.58 1.73 -10.93
N ASP A 173 12.27 1.50 -11.03
CA ASP A 173 11.27 2.57 -11.08
C ASP A 173 10.83 3.03 -9.68
N ILE A 174 11.15 2.26 -8.63
CA ILE A 174 10.91 2.61 -7.21
C ILE A 174 12.08 3.43 -6.64
N LEU A 175 13.30 3.15 -7.07
CA LEU A 175 14.54 3.82 -6.64
C LEU A 175 14.75 5.14 -7.40
#